data_c315ec68f9d260884258c1d74fb9830b
#
_entry.id   c315ec68f9d260884258c1d74fb9830b
#
_cell.length_a   1.000
_cell.length_b   1.000
_cell.length_c   1.000
_cell.angle_alpha   90.00
_cell.angle_beta   90.00
_cell.angle_gamma   90.00
#
_symmetry.space_group_name_H-M   'P 1'
#
loop_
_entity.id
_entity.type
_entity.pdbx_description
1 polymer ?
#
loop_
_entity_poly.entity_id
_entity_poly.type
_entity_poly.pdbx_seq_one_letter_code
_entity_poly.pdbx_strand_id
1 'polypeptide(L)'
;MSKRKEILIIGNGRTVLNHSFGEQINAIPIVGRINNFSVENYSEYVGVKTDIWFNGANQNLKRQEVIPNEVVVFIPPEILRRKKEKIHGRISKRLHIDKAKYSLIPLEVMETFEKISGVTRLTTGTASILWAVDNFEKIFIHGFDFFIDSKSHYNENIINKWLIDRGINKKGGKHNMMAEKQFIEKLIQEKQIILLKEYLRS
;
A
#
# COMPACT_ATOMS: atom_id res chain seq x y z
N MET A 1 -7.86 -13.46 -18.23
CA MET A 1 -7.44 -12.13 -18.74
C MET A 1 -5.92 -12.11 -18.80
N SER A 2 -5.31 -11.46 -19.81
CA SER A 2 -3.86 -11.26 -19.83
C SER A 2 -3.45 -10.26 -18.73
N LYS A 3 -2.30 -10.48 -18.09
CA LYS A 3 -1.75 -9.54 -17.10
C LYS A 3 -1.36 -8.23 -17.77
N ARG A 4 -1.46 -7.12 -17.02
CA ARG A 4 -0.92 -5.81 -17.40
C ARG A 4 0.62 -5.87 -17.33
N LYS A 5 1.33 -5.04 -18.12
CA LYS A 5 2.80 -5.17 -18.24
C LYS A 5 3.52 -4.92 -16.93
N GLU A 6 3.46 -3.71 -16.39
CA GLU A 6 4.25 -3.37 -15.21
C GLU A 6 3.57 -2.36 -14.28
N ILE A 7 3.88 -2.45 -13.00
CA ILE A 7 3.42 -1.53 -11.95
C ILE A 7 4.54 -1.23 -10.95
N LEU A 8 4.58 0.00 -10.47
CA LEU A 8 5.29 0.37 -9.25
C LEU A 8 4.30 0.59 -8.11
N ILE A 9 4.51 -0.05 -6.96
CA ILE A 9 3.76 0.21 -5.73
C ILE A 9 4.65 1.00 -4.76
N ILE A 10 4.18 2.18 -4.35
CA ILE A 10 4.89 3.04 -3.42
C ILE A 10 4.26 2.91 -2.04
N GLY A 11 5.04 2.41 -1.09
CA GLY A 11 4.71 2.40 0.33
C GLY A 11 4.94 3.77 0.97
N ASN A 12 4.60 3.87 2.26
CA ASN A 12 4.74 5.11 3.02
C ASN A 12 5.93 5.09 3.99
N GLY A 13 6.87 4.16 3.82
CA GLY A 13 8.08 4.07 4.62
C GLY A 13 9.03 5.24 4.37
N ARG A 14 9.83 5.61 5.37
CA ARG A 14 10.75 6.75 5.28
C ARG A 14 11.89 6.53 4.29
N THR A 15 12.20 5.30 3.96
CA THR A 15 13.24 4.95 2.98
C THR A 15 12.97 5.52 1.58
N VAL A 16 11.73 5.96 1.27
CA VAL A 16 11.46 6.70 0.03
C VAL A 16 12.31 7.97 -0.10
N LEU A 17 12.69 8.59 1.01
CA LEU A 17 13.46 9.82 1.03
C LEU A 17 14.98 9.60 0.82
N ASN A 18 15.43 8.36 0.73
CA ASN A 18 16.86 8.05 0.56
C ASN A 18 17.33 8.24 -0.88
N HIS A 19 16.43 8.42 -1.85
CA HIS A 19 16.74 8.53 -3.26
C HIS A 19 15.78 9.47 -3.97
N SER A 20 16.31 10.40 -4.79
CA SER A 20 15.52 11.32 -5.62
C SER A 20 15.05 10.64 -6.92
N PHE A 21 14.10 9.70 -6.79
CA PHE A 21 13.58 8.91 -7.91
C PHE A 21 12.31 9.49 -8.55
N GLY A 22 11.93 10.71 -8.22
CA GLY A 22 10.63 11.28 -8.65
C GLY A 22 10.40 11.25 -10.16
N GLU A 23 11.39 11.61 -10.98
CA GLU A 23 11.28 11.59 -12.44
C GLU A 23 11.17 10.17 -12.98
N GLN A 24 12.00 9.25 -12.50
CA GLN A 24 11.97 7.85 -12.88
C GLN A 24 10.63 7.19 -12.51
N ILE A 25 10.07 7.53 -11.34
CA ILE A 25 8.75 7.07 -10.91
C ILE A 25 7.66 7.56 -11.86
N ASN A 26 7.72 8.84 -12.29
CA ASN A 26 6.74 9.40 -13.21
C ASN A 26 6.78 8.76 -14.60
N ALA A 27 7.93 8.19 -15.00
CA ALA A 27 8.11 7.47 -16.27
C ALA A 27 7.55 6.04 -16.25
N ILE A 28 7.28 5.45 -15.07
CA ILE A 28 6.73 4.09 -14.97
C ILE A 28 5.26 4.08 -15.44
N PRO A 29 4.86 3.10 -16.28
CA PRO A 29 3.52 3.05 -16.90
C PRO A 29 2.38 3.15 -15.90
N ILE A 30 2.43 2.41 -14.78
CA ILE A 30 1.39 2.42 -13.74
C ILE A 30 2.04 2.60 -12.37
N VAL A 31 1.55 3.58 -11.61
CA VAL A 31 2.00 3.89 -10.25
C VAL A 31 0.84 3.74 -9.28
N GLY A 32 1.00 2.82 -8.32
CA GLY A 32 0.06 2.60 -7.22
C GLY A 32 0.55 3.21 -5.91
N ARG A 33 -0.34 3.86 -5.16
CA ARG A 33 -0.03 4.46 -3.84
C ARG A 33 -0.97 3.95 -2.76
N ILE A 34 -0.50 3.91 -1.53
CA ILE A 34 -1.16 3.23 -0.41
C ILE A 34 -1.73 4.22 0.60
N ASN A 35 -3.01 4.06 0.95
CA ASN A 35 -3.70 4.79 2.03
C ASN A 35 -3.48 6.31 1.98
N ASN A 36 -2.99 6.91 3.08
CA ASN A 36 -2.59 8.31 3.14
C ASN A 36 -1.20 8.46 2.53
N PHE A 37 -1.13 8.95 1.31
CA PHE A 37 0.13 9.36 0.69
C PHE A 37 0.13 10.89 0.51
N SER A 38 1.29 11.46 0.27
CA SER A 38 1.46 12.86 -0.12
C SER A 38 2.52 12.96 -1.20
N VAL A 39 2.24 13.73 -2.23
CA VAL A 39 3.21 14.07 -3.29
C VAL A 39 3.72 15.50 -3.12
N GLU A 40 2.93 16.35 -2.48
CA GLU A 40 3.30 17.72 -2.17
C GLU A 40 4.55 17.75 -1.26
N ASN A 41 5.53 18.55 -1.61
CA ASN A 41 6.83 18.64 -0.94
C ASN A 41 7.71 17.38 -0.99
N TYR A 42 7.26 16.31 -1.66
CA TYR A 42 8.01 15.04 -1.79
C TYR A 42 8.14 14.57 -3.23
N SER A 43 7.72 15.37 -4.21
CA SER A 43 7.73 15.00 -5.63
C SER A 43 9.07 14.58 -6.16
N GLU A 44 10.17 15.17 -5.66
CA GLU A 44 11.53 14.78 -5.97
C GLU A 44 11.83 13.31 -5.63
N TYR A 45 11.24 12.80 -4.54
CA TYR A 45 11.49 11.44 -4.03
C TYR A 45 10.47 10.42 -4.50
N VAL A 46 9.19 10.80 -4.56
CA VAL A 46 8.08 9.86 -4.80
C VAL A 46 7.34 10.12 -6.11
N GLY A 47 7.75 11.11 -6.91
CA GLY A 47 7.02 11.53 -8.11
C GLY A 47 5.62 12.08 -7.80
N VAL A 48 4.88 12.44 -8.84
CA VAL A 48 3.51 12.97 -8.71
C VAL A 48 2.44 12.03 -9.26
N LYS A 49 2.84 11.10 -10.14
CA LYS A 49 1.93 10.18 -10.82
C LYS A 49 1.21 9.26 -9.84
N THR A 50 -0.11 9.09 -10.03
CA THR A 50 -0.94 8.16 -9.25
C THR A 50 -2.03 7.61 -10.17
N ASP A 51 -1.90 6.35 -10.57
CA ASP A 51 -2.87 5.67 -11.43
C ASP A 51 -3.82 4.81 -10.60
N ILE A 52 -3.32 4.20 -9.51
CA ILE A 52 -4.09 3.33 -8.63
C ILE A 52 -3.96 3.80 -7.17
N TRP A 53 -5.09 3.90 -6.48
CA TRP A 53 -5.12 4.15 -5.05
C TRP A 53 -5.48 2.87 -4.28
N PHE A 54 -4.53 2.25 -3.64
CA PHE A 54 -4.71 1.10 -2.77
C PHE A 54 -5.11 1.52 -1.36
N ASN A 55 -6.22 0.98 -0.84
CA ASN A 55 -6.79 1.48 0.39
C ASN A 55 -7.32 0.39 1.32
N GLY A 56 -7.07 0.54 2.63
CA GLY A 56 -7.62 -0.31 3.69
C GLY A 56 -8.89 0.23 4.35
N ALA A 57 -9.45 1.32 3.85
CA ALA A 57 -10.56 2.07 4.47
C ALA A 57 -10.33 2.31 5.98
N ASN A 58 -9.16 2.79 6.33
CA ASN A 58 -8.76 3.07 7.72
C ASN A 58 -9.53 4.26 8.31
N GLN A 59 -9.51 4.44 9.65
CA GLN A 59 -10.26 5.53 10.30
C GLN A 59 -9.61 6.84 9.95
N ASN A 60 -8.60 7.28 9.91
CA ASN A 60 -8.04 8.61 9.75
C ASN A 60 -7.51 8.84 8.32
N LEU A 61 -8.27 8.39 7.32
CA LEU A 61 -7.92 8.68 5.94
C LEU A 61 -8.14 10.15 5.65
N LYS A 62 -7.12 10.78 5.09
CA LYS A 62 -7.24 12.13 4.55
C LYS A 62 -8.02 12.07 3.24
N ARG A 63 -8.88 13.05 3.02
CA ARG A 63 -9.54 13.21 1.74
C ARG A 63 -8.49 13.52 0.67
N GLN A 64 -8.55 12.80 -0.44
CA GLN A 64 -7.75 13.12 -1.62
C GLN A 64 -8.51 14.13 -2.46
N GLU A 65 -7.81 15.15 -2.94
CA GLU A 65 -8.40 16.17 -3.84
C GLU A 65 -8.65 15.60 -5.22
N VAL A 66 -7.72 14.77 -5.69
CA VAL A 66 -7.83 14.07 -6.98
C VAL A 66 -7.90 12.57 -6.72
N ILE A 67 -9.02 11.96 -7.12
CA ILE A 67 -9.20 10.52 -7.04
C ILE A 67 -8.72 9.90 -8.36
N PRO A 68 -7.76 8.95 -8.34
CA PRO A 68 -7.32 8.27 -9.55
C PRO A 68 -8.42 7.39 -10.14
N ASN A 69 -8.28 7.03 -11.41
CA ASN A 69 -9.28 6.24 -12.12
C ASN A 69 -9.51 4.86 -11.52
N GLU A 70 -8.52 4.29 -10.87
CA GLU A 70 -8.60 2.98 -10.23
C GLU A 70 -8.39 3.11 -8.71
N VAL A 71 -9.38 2.67 -7.93
CA VAL A 71 -9.30 2.59 -6.47
C VAL A 71 -9.60 1.16 -6.05
N VAL A 72 -8.63 0.53 -5.40
CA VAL A 72 -8.72 -0.88 -4.94
C VAL A 72 -8.73 -0.92 -3.43
N VAL A 73 -9.75 -1.58 -2.85
CA VAL A 73 -9.95 -1.60 -1.40
C VAL A 73 -9.76 -3.00 -0.84
N PHE A 74 -8.86 -3.12 0.13
CA PHE A 74 -8.53 -4.35 0.84
C PHE A 74 -9.05 -4.28 2.27
N ILE A 75 -10.00 -5.14 2.59
CA ILE A 75 -10.56 -5.23 3.95
C ILE A 75 -10.23 -6.61 4.52
N PRO A 76 -9.67 -6.70 5.74
CA PRO A 76 -9.37 -7.98 6.37
C PRO A 76 -10.60 -8.91 6.42
N PRO A 77 -10.43 -10.24 6.18
CA PRO A 77 -11.51 -11.22 6.13
C PRO A 77 -12.43 -11.17 7.35
N GLU A 78 -11.88 -11.04 8.55
CA GLU A 78 -12.67 -10.93 9.78
C GLU A 78 -13.66 -9.75 9.79
N ILE A 79 -13.27 -8.63 9.15
CA ILE A 79 -14.11 -7.44 9.05
C ILE A 79 -15.17 -7.63 7.95
N LEU A 80 -14.80 -8.22 6.82
CA LEU A 80 -15.73 -8.54 5.74
C LEU A 80 -16.84 -9.45 6.24
N ARG A 81 -16.50 -10.56 6.94
CA ARG A 81 -17.49 -11.47 7.53
C ARG A 81 -18.41 -10.77 8.53
N ARG A 82 -17.86 -9.92 9.41
CA ARG A 82 -18.62 -9.24 10.46
C ARG A 82 -19.51 -8.12 9.93
N LYS A 83 -19.10 -7.38 8.90
CA LYS A 83 -19.80 -6.17 8.43
C LYS A 83 -20.67 -6.39 7.21
N LYS A 84 -20.46 -7.48 6.46
CA LYS A 84 -21.29 -7.87 5.30
C LYS A 84 -21.87 -6.66 4.53
N GLU A 85 -23.19 -6.50 4.57
CA GLU A 85 -23.92 -5.47 3.83
C GLU A 85 -23.53 -4.02 4.20
N LYS A 86 -23.06 -3.79 5.45
CA LYS A 86 -22.67 -2.45 5.92
C LYS A 86 -21.27 -2.03 5.46
N ILE A 87 -20.53 -2.92 4.78
CA ILE A 87 -19.12 -2.65 4.44
C ILE A 87 -19.00 -1.51 3.43
N HIS A 88 -19.85 -1.46 2.42
CA HIS A 88 -19.81 -0.41 1.39
C HIS A 88 -20.09 0.98 1.97
N GLY A 89 -21.10 1.13 2.83
CA GLY A 89 -21.37 2.40 3.51
C GLY A 89 -20.19 2.87 4.38
N ARG A 90 -19.48 1.92 5.05
CA ARG A 90 -18.27 2.23 5.80
C ARG A 90 -17.12 2.69 4.88
N ILE A 91 -16.91 2.01 3.74
CA ILE A 91 -15.86 2.37 2.78
C ILE A 91 -16.15 3.75 2.21
N SER A 92 -17.33 3.97 1.63
CA SER A 92 -17.72 5.26 1.03
C SER A 92 -17.57 6.42 2.01
N LYS A 93 -18.01 6.24 3.27
CA LYS A 93 -17.84 7.26 4.33
C LYS A 93 -16.37 7.59 4.61
N ARG A 94 -15.46 6.62 4.53
CA ARG A 94 -14.04 6.79 4.88
C ARG A 94 -13.20 7.32 3.75
N LEU A 95 -13.50 6.90 2.52
CA LEU A 95 -12.79 7.34 1.33
C LEU A 95 -13.40 8.63 0.74
N HIS A 96 -14.62 9.01 1.17
CA HIS A 96 -15.39 10.12 0.60
C HIS A 96 -15.67 9.95 -0.90
N ILE A 97 -15.91 8.71 -1.33
CA ILE A 97 -16.25 8.35 -2.72
C ILE A 97 -17.41 7.37 -2.75
N ASP A 98 -18.15 7.36 -3.86
CA ASP A 98 -19.27 6.45 -4.07
C ASP A 98 -18.82 5.01 -4.34
N LYS A 99 -19.72 4.04 -4.07
CA LYS A 99 -19.47 2.62 -4.30
C LYS A 99 -19.03 2.30 -5.74
N ALA A 100 -19.52 3.03 -6.72
CA ALA A 100 -19.16 2.87 -8.13
C ALA A 100 -17.71 3.28 -8.47
N LYS A 101 -17.03 3.98 -7.56
CA LYS A 101 -15.69 4.53 -7.77
C LYS A 101 -14.56 3.68 -7.19
N TYR A 102 -14.85 2.51 -6.64
CA TYR A 102 -13.82 1.61 -6.11
C TYR A 102 -14.20 0.14 -6.32
N SER A 103 -13.18 -0.68 -6.41
CA SER A 103 -13.29 -2.14 -6.39
C SER A 103 -12.95 -2.67 -5.01
N LEU A 104 -13.88 -3.35 -4.36
CA LEU A 104 -13.62 -4.07 -3.11
C LEU A 104 -13.15 -5.47 -3.43
N ILE A 105 -11.98 -5.84 -2.90
CA ILE A 105 -11.46 -7.20 -3.08
C ILE A 105 -12.36 -8.18 -2.32
N PRO A 106 -12.82 -9.26 -2.99
CA PRO A 106 -13.72 -10.26 -2.41
C PRO A 106 -13.11 -10.96 -1.20
N LEU A 107 -13.99 -11.47 -0.32
CA LEU A 107 -13.59 -12.21 0.88
C LEU A 107 -12.67 -13.38 0.56
N GLU A 108 -13.03 -14.18 -0.44
CA GLU A 108 -12.32 -15.40 -0.85
C GLU A 108 -10.89 -15.08 -1.33
N VAL A 109 -10.71 -13.96 -2.01
CA VAL A 109 -9.40 -13.48 -2.47
C VAL A 109 -8.56 -13.04 -1.28
N MET A 110 -9.14 -12.28 -0.34
CA MET A 110 -8.44 -11.87 0.88
C MET A 110 -8.05 -13.05 1.76
N GLU A 111 -8.89 -14.09 1.86
CA GLU A 111 -8.57 -15.35 2.56
C GLU A 111 -7.42 -16.09 1.86
N THR A 112 -7.41 -16.11 0.53
CA THR A 112 -6.34 -16.68 -0.26
C THR A 112 -5.02 -15.94 -0.02
N PHE A 113 -5.04 -14.62 0.06
CA PHE A 113 -3.86 -13.81 0.38
C PHE A 113 -3.30 -14.11 1.77
N GLU A 114 -4.16 -14.26 2.78
CA GLU A 114 -3.74 -14.66 4.13
C GLU A 114 -3.14 -16.08 4.13
N LYS A 115 -3.73 -17.01 3.38
CA LYS A 115 -3.22 -18.38 3.24
C LYS A 115 -1.85 -18.44 2.55
N ILE A 116 -1.67 -17.72 1.44
CA ILE A 116 -0.41 -17.68 0.68
C ILE A 116 0.72 -17.07 1.52
N SER A 117 0.44 -15.97 2.21
CA SER A 117 1.43 -15.28 3.02
C SER A 117 1.71 -15.97 4.36
N GLY A 118 0.82 -16.82 4.84
CA GLY A 118 0.83 -17.35 6.21
C GLY A 118 0.58 -16.30 7.29
N VAL A 119 0.07 -15.13 6.90
CA VAL A 119 -0.14 -13.99 7.81
C VAL A 119 -1.61 -13.61 7.85
N THR A 120 -2.21 -13.62 9.03
CA THR A 120 -3.57 -13.11 9.23
C THR A 120 -3.59 -11.60 9.29
N ARG A 121 -4.66 -11.00 8.76
CA ARG A 121 -4.89 -9.56 8.79
C ARG A 121 -3.73 -8.75 8.16
N LEU A 122 -3.49 -9.00 6.89
CA LEU A 122 -2.47 -8.32 6.09
C LEU A 122 -2.62 -6.79 6.14
N THR A 123 -1.48 -6.09 6.06
CA THR A 123 -1.49 -4.66 5.76
C THR A 123 -2.00 -4.41 4.34
N THR A 124 -2.48 -3.20 4.08
CA THR A 124 -2.85 -2.77 2.72
C THR A 124 -1.66 -2.89 1.76
N GLY A 125 -0.44 -2.65 2.25
CA GLY A 125 0.79 -2.77 1.45
C GLY A 125 1.02 -4.19 0.96
N THR A 126 1.03 -5.17 1.85
CA THR A 126 1.23 -6.58 1.48
C THR A 126 0.09 -7.10 0.59
N ALA A 127 -1.16 -6.72 0.91
CA ALA A 127 -2.31 -7.11 0.09
C ALA A 127 -2.25 -6.51 -1.33
N SER A 128 -1.78 -5.26 -1.48
CA SER A 128 -1.61 -4.64 -2.80
C SER A 128 -0.51 -5.31 -3.63
N ILE A 129 0.56 -5.78 -3.00
CA ILE A 129 1.61 -6.54 -3.67
C ILE A 129 1.07 -7.88 -4.18
N LEU A 130 0.35 -8.64 -3.34
CA LEU A 130 -0.25 -9.91 -3.75
C LEU A 130 -1.25 -9.71 -4.89
N TRP A 131 -2.09 -8.68 -4.80
CA TRP A 131 -2.99 -8.32 -5.88
C TRP A 131 -2.23 -7.98 -7.18
N ALA A 132 -1.09 -7.29 -7.08
CA ALA A 132 -0.28 -6.96 -8.24
C ALA A 132 0.36 -8.22 -8.86
N VAL A 133 0.79 -9.19 -8.07
CA VAL A 133 1.32 -10.48 -8.57
C VAL A 133 0.28 -11.21 -9.44
N ASP A 134 -0.99 -11.11 -9.11
CA ASP A 134 -2.07 -11.72 -9.92
C ASP A 134 -2.38 -10.92 -11.20
N ASN A 135 -2.13 -9.59 -11.20
CA ASN A 135 -2.62 -8.68 -12.25
C ASN A 135 -1.53 -8.12 -13.17
N PHE A 136 -0.25 -8.24 -12.81
CA PHE A 136 0.86 -7.66 -13.57
C PHE A 136 1.97 -8.69 -13.82
N GLU A 137 2.72 -8.47 -14.91
CA GLU A 137 3.86 -9.30 -15.28
C GLU A 137 5.11 -8.90 -14.49
N LYS A 138 5.29 -7.60 -14.24
CA LYS A 138 6.45 -7.03 -13.58
C LYS A 138 6.02 -6.05 -12.49
N ILE A 139 6.48 -6.28 -11.27
CA ILE A 139 6.09 -5.52 -10.09
C ILE A 139 7.32 -4.91 -9.46
N PHE A 140 7.32 -3.59 -9.35
CA PHE A 140 8.31 -2.84 -8.57
C PHE A 140 7.72 -2.40 -7.25
N ILE A 141 8.54 -2.36 -6.22
CA ILE A 141 8.16 -1.82 -4.91
C ILE A 141 9.19 -0.77 -4.45
N HIS A 142 8.69 0.26 -3.74
CA HIS A 142 9.49 1.33 -3.14
C HIS A 142 8.87 1.79 -1.82
N GLY A 143 9.68 2.05 -0.80
CA GLY A 143 9.21 2.58 0.48
C GLY A 143 8.45 1.60 1.37
N PHE A 144 8.86 0.33 1.41
CA PHE A 144 8.32 -0.71 2.28
C PHE A 144 9.26 -0.99 3.45
N ASP A 145 9.13 -0.22 4.53
CA ASP A 145 10.00 -0.32 5.73
C ASP A 145 9.44 -1.27 6.80
N PHE A 146 8.17 -1.73 6.65
CA PHE A 146 7.45 -2.56 7.61
C PHE A 146 7.48 -2.03 9.07
N PHE A 147 7.74 -0.74 9.27
CA PHE A 147 7.89 -0.08 10.57
C PHE A 147 8.97 -0.71 11.48
N ILE A 148 9.94 -1.43 10.91
CA ILE A 148 11.05 -2.04 11.65
C ILE A 148 12.18 -1.05 11.79
N ASP A 149 12.53 -0.37 10.70
CA ASP A 149 13.61 0.63 10.67
C ASP A 149 13.09 2.05 10.93
N SER A 150 11.80 2.30 10.72
CA SER A 150 11.15 3.57 11.05
C SER A 150 9.75 3.35 11.61
N LYS A 151 9.44 3.97 12.75
CA LYS A 151 8.12 3.89 13.39
C LYS A 151 7.07 4.81 12.76
N SER A 152 7.44 5.64 11.79
CA SER A 152 6.57 6.68 11.21
C SER A 152 6.59 6.68 9.69
N HIS A 153 5.51 7.15 9.08
CA HIS A 153 5.45 7.41 7.63
C HIS A 153 6.23 8.68 7.27
N TYR A 154 6.71 8.75 6.01
CA TYR A 154 7.46 9.92 5.52
C TYR A 154 6.66 11.23 5.55
N ASN A 155 5.34 11.15 5.37
CA ASN A 155 4.41 12.28 5.29
C ASN A 155 3.65 12.59 6.60
N GLU A 156 4.11 12.06 7.73
CA GLU A 156 3.52 12.39 9.03
C GLU A 156 4.06 13.72 9.55
N ASN A 157 3.20 14.47 10.24
CA ASN A 157 3.62 15.71 10.89
C ASN A 157 4.57 15.41 12.09
N ILE A 158 5.37 16.39 12.45
CA ILE A 158 6.42 16.27 13.47
C ILE A 158 5.87 15.80 14.83
N ILE A 159 4.69 16.26 15.22
CA ILE A 159 4.06 15.92 16.51
C ILE A 159 3.66 14.43 16.51
N ASN A 160 3.02 13.95 15.45
CA ASN A 160 2.66 12.54 15.35
C ASN A 160 3.88 11.63 15.28
N LYS A 161 4.95 12.04 14.57
CA LYS A 161 6.24 11.34 14.57
C LYS A 161 6.79 11.20 15.98
N TRP A 162 6.87 12.30 16.71
CA TRP A 162 7.36 12.35 18.09
C TRP A 162 6.56 11.42 19.04
N LEU A 163 5.21 11.40 18.91
CA LEU A 163 4.34 10.54 19.72
C LEU A 163 4.51 9.04 19.37
N ILE A 164 4.73 8.70 18.11
CA ILE A 164 4.95 7.33 17.66
C ILE A 164 6.33 6.85 18.07
N ASP A 165 7.37 7.65 17.88
CA ASP A 165 8.76 7.32 18.21
C ASP A 165 8.94 7.08 19.70
N ARG A 166 8.15 7.75 20.56
CA ARG A 166 8.12 7.54 22.02
C ARG A 166 7.16 6.44 22.48
N GLY A 167 6.49 5.75 21.55
CA GLY A 167 5.59 4.64 21.88
C GLY A 167 4.25 5.05 22.50
N ILE A 168 3.91 6.35 22.49
CA ILE A 168 2.67 6.88 23.05
C ILE A 168 1.51 6.55 22.10
N ASN A 169 1.73 6.60 20.78
CA ASN A 169 0.79 6.14 19.75
C ASN A 169 1.29 4.83 19.12
N LYS A 170 0.66 3.71 19.45
CA LYS A 170 0.96 2.42 18.81
C LYS A 170 0.37 2.36 17.40
N LYS A 171 1.21 2.43 16.35
CA LYS A 171 0.84 1.99 15.00
C LYS A 171 1.21 0.52 14.82
N GLY A 172 0.37 -0.21 14.09
CA GLY A 172 0.67 -1.58 13.63
C GLY A 172 0.41 -2.71 14.63
N GLY A 173 -0.03 -2.45 15.87
CA GLY A 173 -0.24 -3.49 16.89
C GLY A 173 -1.30 -4.57 16.56
N LYS A 174 -1.90 -4.53 15.35
CA LYS A 174 -2.86 -5.53 14.85
C LYS A 174 -2.31 -6.37 13.70
N HIS A 175 -1.11 -6.08 13.21
CA HIS A 175 -0.46 -6.74 12.08
C HIS A 175 0.84 -7.40 12.54
N ASN A 176 1.16 -8.55 11.98
CA ASN A 176 2.45 -9.21 12.20
C ASN A 176 3.47 -8.68 11.18
N MET A 177 4.04 -7.50 11.46
CA MET A 177 4.95 -6.82 10.55
C MET A 177 6.20 -7.64 10.22
N MET A 178 6.72 -8.42 11.18
CA MET A 178 7.88 -9.27 10.95
C MET A 178 7.59 -10.40 9.96
N ALA A 179 6.45 -11.06 10.12
CA ALA A 179 6.04 -12.11 9.19
C ALA A 179 5.74 -11.55 7.80
N GLU A 180 5.11 -10.36 7.70
CA GLU A 180 4.90 -9.70 6.41
C GLU A 180 6.23 -9.34 5.74
N LYS A 181 7.21 -8.83 6.49
CA LYS A 181 8.55 -8.55 5.97
C LYS A 181 9.21 -9.80 5.41
N GLN A 182 9.24 -10.89 6.17
CA GLN A 182 9.82 -12.17 5.73
C GLN A 182 9.15 -12.69 4.46
N PHE A 183 7.83 -12.56 4.39
CA PHE A 183 7.08 -12.96 3.19
C PHE A 183 7.46 -12.12 1.97
N ILE A 184 7.57 -10.80 2.11
CA ILE A 184 7.98 -9.91 1.01
C ILE A 184 9.44 -10.16 0.60
N GLU A 185 10.34 -10.38 1.55
CA GLU A 185 11.73 -10.75 1.27
C GLU A 185 11.81 -12.06 0.45
N LYS A 186 10.95 -13.04 0.77
CA LYS A 186 10.82 -14.25 -0.04
C LYS A 186 10.40 -13.95 -1.48
N LEU A 187 9.37 -13.11 -1.68
CA LEU A 187 8.93 -12.71 -3.04
C LEU A 187 10.05 -12.01 -3.83
N ILE A 188 10.89 -11.21 -3.17
CA ILE A 188 12.06 -10.57 -3.80
C ILE A 188 13.09 -11.63 -4.19
N GLN A 189 13.43 -12.58 -3.31
CA GLN A 189 14.37 -13.66 -3.57
C GLN A 189 13.90 -14.54 -4.74
N GLU A 190 12.61 -14.81 -4.82
CA GLU A 190 11.98 -15.58 -5.91
C GLU A 190 11.79 -14.74 -7.20
N LYS A 191 12.24 -13.47 -7.21
CA LYS A 191 12.11 -12.52 -8.33
C LYS A 191 10.67 -12.27 -8.79
N GLN A 192 9.69 -12.50 -7.92
CA GLN A 192 8.29 -12.16 -8.19
C GLN A 192 8.03 -10.66 -8.10
N ILE A 193 8.82 -9.95 -7.29
CA ILE A 193 8.82 -8.49 -7.16
C ILE A 193 10.25 -7.97 -7.14
N ILE A 194 10.45 -6.71 -7.53
CA ILE A 194 11.76 -6.08 -7.69
C ILE A 194 11.79 -4.78 -6.88
N LEU A 195 12.88 -4.54 -6.15
CA LEU A 195 13.10 -3.25 -5.52
C LEU A 195 13.40 -2.19 -6.59
N LEU A 196 12.70 -1.06 -6.58
CA LEU A 196 12.91 0.00 -7.56
C LEU A 196 14.38 0.44 -7.65
N LYS A 197 15.07 0.56 -6.50
CA LYS A 197 16.50 0.92 -6.45
C LYS A 197 17.42 -0.05 -7.19
N GLU A 198 17.06 -1.33 -7.26
CA GLU A 198 17.84 -2.35 -7.97
C GLU A 198 17.60 -2.26 -9.47
N TYR A 199 16.35 -2.05 -9.87
CA TYR A 199 15.98 -1.86 -11.27
C TYR A 199 16.62 -0.62 -11.89
N LEU A 200 16.70 0.50 -11.16
CA LEU A 200 17.29 1.75 -11.66
C LEU A 200 18.82 1.74 -11.67
N ARG A 201 19.47 0.72 -11.12
CA ARG A 201 20.94 0.54 -11.14
C ARG A 201 21.40 -0.45 -12.18
N SER A 202 20.47 -1.24 -12.75
CA SER A 202 20.75 -2.22 -13.81
C SER A 202 20.71 -1.56 -15.17
#